data_1e9e543ec96bb5295b0b664b178df9cb
#
_entry.id   1e9e543ec96bb5295b0b664b178df9cb
#
_cell.length_a   1.000
_cell.length_b   1.000
_cell.length_c   1.000
_cell.angle_alpha   90.00
_cell.angle_beta   90.00
_cell.angle_gamma   90.00
#
_symmetry.space_group_name_H-M   'P 1'
#
loop_
_entity.id
_entity.type
_entity.pdbx_description
1 polymer ?
#
loop_
_entity_poly.entity_id
_entity_poly.type
_entity_poly.pdbx_seq_one_letter_code
_entity_poly.pdbx_strand_id
1 'polypeptide(L)'
;MVAAEACLLISKRDFSDYRFLRSIHVWENQIPRQPGAHGMASMREVHLSWKYLEKTIGNGSDGQNLVLHEFAHVIDFSDDGKAQSIPVPRTSKDYEFWEDLVSDMHQKIVSAHASGVEFPVRSYAGLQCDKGLTPEIFSCGTSAFFERSESLKKECPEFYEALSGFYGMDPASWIRT
;
A
#
# COMPACT_ATOMS: atom_id res chain seq x y z
N MET A 1 -10.15 -2.03 15.13
CA MET A 1 -9.51 -2.67 13.99
C MET A 1 -9.01 -1.64 12.99
N VAL A 2 -9.83 -0.93 12.20
CA VAL A 2 -9.35 0.08 11.23
C VAL A 2 -8.29 1.01 11.82
N ALA A 3 -8.56 1.59 13.00
CA ALA A 3 -7.60 2.47 13.67
C ALA A 3 -6.29 1.77 14.06
N ALA A 4 -6.35 0.49 14.46
CA ALA A 4 -5.14 -0.25 14.84
C ALA A 4 -4.22 -0.49 13.64
N GLU A 5 -4.77 -0.89 12.49
CA GLU A 5 -4.01 -1.10 11.26
C GLU A 5 -3.49 0.22 10.68
N ALA A 6 -4.29 1.28 10.70
CA ALA A 6 -3.84 2.61 10.32
C ALA A 6 -2.68 3.11 11.20
N CYS A 7 -2.78 2.89 12.52
CA CYS A 7 -1.71 3.23 13.46
C CYS A 7 -0.47 2.36 13.31
N LEU A 8 -0.60 1.11 12.82
CA LEU A 8 0.55 0.26 12.54
C LEU A 8 1.50 0.94 11.55
N LEU A 9 0.99 1.52 10.47
CA LEU A 9 1.80 2.17 9.43
C LEU A 9 2.65 3.34 9.97
N ILE A 10 2.18 4.04 10.98
CA ILE A 10 2.87 5.20 11.56
C ILE A 10 3.48 4.90 12.93
N SER A 11 3.47 3.64 13.40
CA SER A 11 3.91 3.29 14.76
C SER A 11 5.39 3.58 15.04
N LYS A 12 6.23 3.63 14.00
CA LYS A 12 7.64 4.03 14.05
C LYS A 12 7.94 5.28 13.21
N ARG A 13 6.88 5.96 12.75
CA ARG A 13 6.93 7.17 11.94
C ARG A 13 6.32 8.35 12.71
N ASP A 14 6.17 9.48 12.07
CA ASP A 14 5.56 10.68 12.66
C ASP A 14 4.07 10.78 12.30
N PHE A 15 3.28 11.29 13.21
CA PHE A 15 1.85 11.57 12.99
C PHE A 15 1.59 12.57 11.85
N SER A 16 2.63 13.28 11.42
CA SER A 16 2.54 14.21 10.28
C SER A 16 2.17 13.52 8.96
N ASP A 17 2.38 12.20 8.84
CA ASP A 17 1.94 11.43 7.68
C ASP A 17 0.41 11.50 7.49
N TYR A 18 -0.35 11.69 8.58
CA TYR A 18 -1.81 11.82 8.55
C TYR A 18 -2.30 13.25 8.85
N ARG A 19 -1.40 14.25 8.80
CA ARG A 19 -1.73 15.65 9.18
C ARG A 19 -2.92 16.26 8.43
N PHE A 20 -3.17 15.82 7.22
CA PHE A 20 -4.27 16.33 6.39
C PHE A 20 -5.54 15.48 6.49
N LEU A 21 -5.45 14.25 6.98
CA LEU A 21 -6.60 13.36 7.13
C LEU A 21 -7.63 13.98 8.10
N ARG A 22 -8.90 13.99 7.70
CA ARG A 22 -10.01 14.60 8.45
C ARG A 22 -11.08 13.61 8.84
N SER A 23 -11.36 12.64 7.97
CA SER A 23 -12.44 11.69 8.21
C SER A 23 -12.15 10.33 7.62
N ILE A 24 -12.69 9.32 8.30
CA ILE A 24 -12.71 7.92 7.85
C ILE A 24 -14.17 7.51 7.81
N HIS A 25 -14.64 7.08 6.64
CA HIS A 25 -16.01 6.66 6.40
C HIS A 25 -16.04 5.16 6.17
N VAL A 26 -16.83 4.45 6.95
CA VAL A 26 -17.07 3.01 6.76
C VAL A 26 -18.51 2.83 6.29
N TRP A 27 -18.65 2.29 5.08
CA TRP A 27 -19.93 2.07 4.42
C TRP A 27 -20.30 0.59 4.49
N GLU A 28 -21.54 0.28 4.76
CA GLU A 28 -21.99 -1.11 4.92
C GLU A 28 -21.64 -1.97 3.68
N ASN A 29 -21.93 -1.48 2.49
CA ASN A 29 -21.78 -2.23 1.23
C ASN A 29 -20.83 -1.52 0.25
N GLN A 30 -21.35 -0.56 -0.51
CA GLN A 30 -20.64 0.16 -1.55
C GLN A 30 -20.34 1.60 -1.16
N ILE A 31 -19.20 2.11 -1.61
CA ILE A 31 -18.86 3.51 -1.45
C ILE A 31 -19.78 4.36 -2.35
N PRO A 32 -20.51 5.35 -1.80
CA PRO A 32 -21.39 6.19 -2.59
C PRO A 32 -20.65 6.87 -3.75
N ARG A 33 -21.25 6.88 -4.93
CA ARG A 33 -20.72 7.48 -6.17
C ARG A 33 -19.44 6.83 -6.71
N GLN A 34 -19.01 5.70 -6.15
CA GLN A 34 -17.85 4.92 -6.61
C GLN A 34 -18.24 3.43 -6.75
N PRO A 35 -19.13 3.08 -7.68
CA PRO A 35 -19.56 1.71 -7.85
C PRO A 35 -18.37 0.81 -8.22
N GLY A 36 -18.22 -0.30 -7.51
CA GLY A 36 -17.15 -1.27 -7.70
C GLY A 36 -15.87 -0.99 -6.90
N ALA A 37 -15.70 0.20 -6.31
CA ALA A 37 -14.59 0.45 -5.40
C ALA A 37 -14.81 -0.20 -4.03
N HIS A 38 -13.78 -0.87 -3.54
CA HIS A 38 -13.76 -1.48 -2.21
C HIS A 38 -13.30 -0.50 -1.13
N GLY A 39 -12.33 0.32 -1.49
CA GLY A 39 -11.79 1.44 -0.74
C GLY A 39 -11.55 2.62 -1.65
N MET A 40 -11.30 3.77 -1.06
CA MET A 40 -10.87 4.98 -1.74
C MET A 40 -10.19 5.88 -0.72
N ALA A 41 -9.03 6.36 -1.06
CA ALA A 41 -8.31 7.33 -0.27
C ALA A 41 -8.09 8.64 -1.02
N SER A 42 -8.01 9.70 -0.26
CA SER A 42 -7.52 11.00 -0.67
C SER A 42 -6.63 11.56 0.45
N MET A 43 -6.01 12.69 0.24
CA MET A 43 -5.27 13.38 1.30
C MET A 43 -6.12 13.64 2.57
N ARG A 44 -7.45 13.77 2.44
CA ARG A 44 -8.33 14.22 3.52
C ARG A 44 -9.30 13.16 4.03
N GLU A 45 -9.62 12.18 3.25
CA GLU A 45 -10.70 11.24 3.54
C GLU A 45 -10.30 9.83 3.10
N VAL A 46 -10.68 8.86 3.92
CA VAL A 46 -10.62 7.44 3.58
C VAL A 46 -12.04 6.89 3.62
N HIS A 47 -12.43 6.19 2.58
CA HIS A 47 -13.71 5.49 2.47
C HIS A 47 -13.44 3.99 2.36
N LEU A 48 -14.13 3.19 3.15
CA LEU A 48 -13.96 1.75 3.23
C LEU A 48 -15.32 1.06 3.12
N SER A 49 -15.40 -0.03 2.38
CA SER A 49 -16.57 -0.91 2.36
C SER A 49 -16.45 -1.94 3.47
N TRP A 50 -17.41 -1.98 4.42
CA TRP A 50 -17.43 -2.97 5.49
C TRP A 50 -17.49 -4.40 4.95
N LYS A 51 -18.28 -4.64 3.93
CA LYS A 51 -18.38 -5.94 3.27
C LYS A 51 -17.03 -6.49 2.79
N TYR A 52 -16.11 -5.63 2.38
CA TYR A 52 -14.76 -6.01 1.96
C TYR A 52 -13.80 -6.07 3.13
N LEU A 53 -13.94 -5.19 4.12
CA LEU A 53 -13.19 -5.29 5.37
C LEU A 53 -13.38 -6.65 6.04
N GLU A 54 -14.62 -7.13 6.17
CA GLU A 54 -14.90 -8.43 6.76
C GLU A 54 -14.16 -9.58 6.06
N LYS A 55 -13.99 -9.51 4.74
CA LYS A 55 -13.26 -10.53 3.98
C LYS A 55 -11.76 -10.48 4.23
N THR A 56 -11.18 -9.28 4.35
CA THR A 56 -9.73 -9.10 4.54
C THR A 56 -9.31 -9.34 5.98
N ILE A 57 -10.16 -9.07 6.96
CA ILE A 57 -9.89 -9.35 8.38
C ILE A 57 -9.62 -10.82 8.68
N GLY A 58 -10.27 -11.72 7.95
CA GLY A 58 -10.15 -13.18 8.17
C GLY A 58 -8.91 -13.80 7.55
N ASN A 59 -8.15 -13.06 6.73
CA ASN A 59 -7.02 -13.59 5.97
C ASN A 59 -5.83 -12.63 5.93
N GLY A 60 -5.09 -12.56 7.03
CA GLY A 60 -3.88 -11.72 7.14
C GLY A 60 -2.65 -12.27 6.41
N SER A 61 -2.82 -13.05 5.33
CA SER A 61 -1.73 -13.68 4.58
C SER A 61 -1.85 -13.61 3.06
N ASP A 62 -2.87 -12.93 2.53
CA ASP A 62 -3.09 -12.84 1.09
C ASP A 62 -2.55 -11.56 0.43
N GLY A 63 -2.05 -10.61 1.21
CA GLY A 63 -1.51 -9.33 0.71
C GLY A 63 -2.59 -8.38 0.22
N GLN A 64 -3.84 -8.50 0.73
CA GLN A 64 -5.00 -7.74 0.27
C GLN A 64 -5.67 -6.89 1.35
N ASN A 65 -4.93 -6.51 2.37
CA ASN A 65 -5.47 -5.71 3.47
C ASN A 65 -5.95 -4.34 2.99
N LEU A 66 -7.27 -4.14 2.99
CA LEU A 66 -7.89 -2.91 2.51
C LEU A 66 -7.48 -1.69 3.34
N VAL A 67 -7.35 -1.83 4.65
CA VAL A 67 -6.98 -0.70 5.52
C VAL A 67 -5.54 -0.27 5.26
N LEU A 68 -4.60 -1.22 5.27
CA LEU A 68 -3.19 -0.93 4.99
C LEU A 68 -3.03 -0.28 3.60
N HIS A 69 -3.78 -0.77 2.61
CA HIS A 69 -3.77 -0.24 1.24
C HIS A 69 -4.23 1.23 1.19
N GLU A 70 -5.41 1.53 1.72
CA GLU A 70 -5.96 2.89 1.65
C GLU A 70 -5.17 3.89 2.50
N PHE A 71 -4.66 3.47 3.65
CA PHE A 71 -3.83 4.34 4.48
C PHE A 71 -2.41 4.53 3.93
N ALA A 72 -1.88 3.58 3.15
CA ALA A 72 -0.66 3.80 2.38
C ALA A 72 -0.87 4.89 1.31
N HIS A 73 -2.02 4.93 0.64
CA HIS A 73 -2.35 6.05 -0.26
C HIS A 73 -2.39 7.41 0.48
N VAL A 74 -2.93 7.46 1.72
CA VAL A 74 -2.91 8.70 2.51
C VAL A 74 -1.47 9.18 2.74
N ILE A 75 -0.55 8.25 3.01
CA ILE A 75 0.88 8.56 3.19
C ILE A 75 1.48 9.05 1.86
N ASP A 76 1.22 8.37 0.75
CA ASP A 76 1.70 8.75 -0.58
C ASP A 76 1.19 10.13 -1.00
N PHE A 77 -0.05 10.50 -0.64
CA PHE A 77 -0.61 11.83 -0.87
C PHE A 77 -0.02 12.94 0.03
N SER A 78 0.65 12.60 1.11
CA SER A 78 0.94 13.54 2.20
C SER A 78 1.94 14.63 1.85
N ASP A 79 2.76 14.46 0.81
CA ASP A 79 3.80 15.39 0.39
C ASP A 79 3.33 16.40 -0.67
N ASP A 80 2.78 15.94 -1.81
CA ASP A 80 2.39 16.82 -2.95
C ASP A 80 0.93 16.64 -3.40
N GLY A 81 0.16 15.78 -2.72
CA GLY A 81 -1.26 15.51 -3.02
C GLY A 81 -1.50 14.59 -4.20
N LYS A 82 -0.50 13.83 -4.65
CA LYS A 82 -0.61 12.88 -5.75
C LYS A 82 -0.27 11.47 -5.29
N ALA A 83 -1.02 10.49 -5.79
CA ALA A 83 -0.66 9.08 -5.66
C ALA A 83 0.28 8.72 -6.82
N GLN A 84 1.53 8.48 -6.52
CA GLN A 84 2.55 8.13 -7.51
C GLN A 84 3.44 6.96 -7.07
N SER A 85 3.09 6.35 -5.94
CA SER A 85 3.85 5.27 -5.28
C SER A 85 5.25 5.66 -4.81
N ILE A 86 5.52 6.95 -4.67
CA ILE A 86 6.78 7.48 -4.18
C ILE A 86 6.51 8.20 -2.85
N PRO A 87 6.66 7.51 -1.70
CA PRO A 87 6.18 8.01 -0.40
C PRO A 87 7.15 9.01 0.26
N VAL A 88 7.95 9.69 -0.56
CA VAL A 88 8.91 10.71 -0.12
C VAL A 88 8.80 11.94 -1.01
N PRO A 89 8.97 13.15 -0.47
CA PRO A 89 8.85 14.37 -1.25
C PRO A 89 9.95 14.47 -2.34
N ARG A 90 9.62 15.16 -3.43
CA ARG A 90 10.55 15.38 -4.56
C ARG A 90 11.87 16.03 -4.17
N THR A 91 11.90 16.71 -3.04
CA THR A 91 13.11 17.32 -2.47
C THR A 91 13.95 16.35 -1.64
N SER A 92 13.45 15.14 -1.40
CA SER A 92 14.21 14.10 -0.70
C SER A 92 15.35 13.61 -1.55
N LYS A 93 16.49 13.33 -0.92
CA LYS A 93 17.63 12.64 -1.56
C LYS A 93 17.29 11.22 -2.01
N ASP A 94 16.24 10.63 -1.45
CA ASP A 94 15.82 9.27 -1.72
C ASP A 94 14.74 9.21 -2.83
N TYR A 95 14.34 10.36 -3.42
CA TYR A 95 13.25 10.40 -4.41
C TYR A 95 13.57 9.59 -5.67
N GLU A 96 14.76 9.80 -6.27
CA GLU A 96 15.18 9.07 -7.48
C GLU A 96 15.29 7.56 -7.21
N PHE A 97 15.80 7.17 -6.04
CA PHE A 97 15.85 5.77 -5.62
C PHE A 97 14.44 5.14 -5.59
N TRP A 98 13.45 5.84 -5.03
CA TRP A 98 12.07 5.34 -5.01
C TRP A 98 11.46 5.29 -6.41
N GLU A 99 11.75 6.26 -7.27
CA GLU A 99 11.26 6.29 -8.66
C GLU A 99 11.78 5.08 -9.44
N ASP A 100 13.07 4.79 -9.36
CA ASP A 100 13.70 3.62 -9.99
C ASP A 100 13.11 2.31 -9.44
N LEU A 101 12.96 2.22 -8.12
CA LEU A 101 12.42 1.04 -7.45
C LEU A 101 10.97 0.76 -7.84
N VAL A 102 10.13 1.78 -7.93
CA VAL A 102 8.73 1.65 -8.38
C VAL A 102 8.67 1.22 -9.85
N SER A 103 9.55 1.76 -10.69
CA SER A 103 9.67 1.36 -12.10
C SER A 103 10.07 -0.11 -12.25
N ASP A 104 11.05 -0.59 -11.49
CA ASP A 104 11.47 -2.00 -11.46
C ASP A 104 10.35 -2.92 -10.97
N MET A 105 9.68 -2.53 -9.88
CA MET A 105 8.53 -3.29 -9.35
C MET A 105 7.38 -3.37 -10.34
N HIS A 106 7.09 -2.30 -11.09
CA HIS A 106 6.08 -2.33 -12.15
C HIS A 106 6.42 -3.38 -13.20
N GLN A 107 7.66 -3.40 -13.70
CA GLN A 107 8.09 -4.38 -14.69
C GLN A 107 8.00 -5.82 -14.18
N LYS A 108 8.41 -6.08 -12.94
CA LYS A 108 8.33 -7.39 -12.30
C LYS A 108 6.88 -7.87 -12.16
N ILE A 109 5.98 -7.00 -11.68
CA ILE A 109 4.55 -7.33 -11.51
C ILE A 109 3.90 -7.66 -12.86
N VAL A 110 4.11 -6.83 -13.89
CA VAL A 110 3.55 -7.04 -15.23
C VAL A 110 4.10 -8.33 -15.86
N SER A 111 5.39 -8.58 -15.73
CA SER A 111 6.04 -9.80 -16.24
C SER A 111 5.54 -11.07 -15.55
N ALA A 112 5.40 -11.04 -14.24
CA ALA A 112 4.85 -12.17 -13.46
C ALA A 112 3.40 -12.46 -13.87
N HIS A 113 2.58 -11.41 -14.01
CA HIS A 113 1.20 -11.55 -14.47
C HIS A 113 1.12 -12.16 -15.88
N ALA A 114 1.91 -11.67 -16.81
CA ALA A 114 1.94 -12.16 -18.20
C ALA A 114 2.39 -13.63 -18.29
N SER A 115 3.27 -14.05 -17.37
CA SER A 115 3.79 -15.42 -17.30
C SER A 115 2.93 -16.37 -16.45
N GLY A 116 1.86 -15.88 -15.81
CA GLY A 116 1.02 -16.66 -14.90
C GLY A 116 1.75 -17.12 -13.63
N VAL A 117 2.83 -16.45 -13.26
CA VAL A 117 3.62 -16.74 -12.05
C VAL A 117 3.02 -16.01 -10.87
N GLU A 118 2.90 -16.71 -9.73
CA GLU A 118 2.50 -16.08 -8.48
C GLU A 118 3.56 -15.07 -8.03
N PHE A 119 3.12 -13.88 -7.62
CA PHE A 119 3.99 -12.80 -7.17
C PHE A 119 3.47 -12.22 -5.84
N PRO A 120 4.35 -11.80 -4.90
CA PRO A 120 3.90 -11.33 -3.59
C PRO A 120 3.03 -10.07 -3.65
N VAL A 121 3.26 -9.19 -4.61
CA VAL A 121 2.43 -7.99 -4.84
C VAL A 121 1.37 -8.30 -5.89
N ARG A 122 0.13 -7.91 -5.65
CA ARG A 122 -1.00 -8.17 -6.56
C ARG A 122 -0.75 -7.59 -7.95
N SER A 123 -1.14 -8.33 -9.00
CA SER A 123 -1.06 -7.87 -10.40
C SER A 123 -1.83 -6.57 -10.65
N TYR A 124 -2.89 -6.32 -9.90
CA TYR A 124 -3.62 -5.05 -9.90
C TYR A 124 -2.68 -3.84 -9.85
N ALA A 125 -1.64 -3.87 -9.02
CA ALA A 125 -0.69 -2.77 -8.86
C ALA A 125 0.04 -2.40 -10.17
N GLY A 126 0.37 -3.39 -11.00
CA GLY A 126 1.04 -3.16 -12.28
C GLY A 126 0.08 -2.89 -13.44
N LEU A 127 -1.19 -3.33 -13.32
CA LEU A 127 -2.20 -3.17 -14.37
C LEU A 127 -2.93 -1.81 -14.28
N GLN A 128 -2.90 -1.15 -13.12
CA GLN A 128 -3.45 0.19 -12.92
C GLN A 128 -2.40 1.26 -13.22
N CYS A 129 -2.13 1.45 -14.52
CA CYS A 129 -1.21 2.49 -15.01
C CYS A 129 -2.01 3.59 -15.70
N ASP A 130 -1.97 4.82 -15.17
CA ASP A 130 -2.57 5.98 -15.79
C ASP A 130 -1.48 7.00 -16.17
N LYS A 131 -1.38 7.33 -17.45
CA LYS A 131 -0.44 8.32 -18.00
C LYS A 131 1.02 8.11 -17.58
N GLY A 132 1.42 6.84 -17.44
CA GLY A 132 2.77 6.47 -17.00
C GLY A 132 2.98 6.49 -15.50
N LEU A 133 1.95 6.77 -14.70
CA LEU A 133 1.99 6.66 -13.24
C LEU A 133 1.49 5.28 -12.81
N THR A 134 2.07 4.76 -11.75
CA THR A 134 1.73 3.46 -11.15
C THR A 134 1.28 3.66 -9.70
N PRO A 135 0.11 4.28 -9.46
CA PRO A 135 -0.31 4.76 -8.14
C PRO A 135 -0.50 3.64 -7.11
N GLU A 136 -0.60 2.40 -7.54
CA GLU A 136 -0.98 1.25 -6.72
C GLU A 136 0.21 0.42 -6.20
N ILE A 137 1.45 0.69 -6.66
CA ILE A 137 2.61 -0.15 -6.31
C ILE A 137 2.96 0.00 -4.83
N PHE A 138 3.01 1.22 -4.31
CA PHE A 138 3.31 1.46 -2.90
C PHE A 138 2.22 0.90 -1.99
N SER A 139 0.94 1.13 -2.30
CA SER A 139 -0.18 0.68 -1.47
C SER A 139 -0.34 -0.86 -1.47
N CYS A 140 -0.26 -1.51 -2.63
CA CYS A 140 -0.25 -2.97 -2.71
C CYS A 140 1.02 -3.57 -2.12
N GLY A 141 2.16 -2.92 -2.31
CA GLY A 141 3.43 -3.28 -1.70
C GLY A 141 3.38 -3.22 -0.18
N THR A 142 2.75 -2.18 0.38
CA THR A 142 2.52 -2.06 1.83
C THR A 142 1.69 -3.22 2.36
N SER A 143 0.58 -3.57 1.71
CA SER A 143 -0.21 -4.73 2.11
C SER A 143 0.61 -6.02 2.07
N ALA A 144 1.38 -6.25 1.01
CA ALA A 144 2.25 -7.41 0.88
C ALA A 144 3.39 -7.40 1.93
N PHE A 145 3.94 -6.24 2.26
CA PHE A 145 5.00 -6.09 3.26
C PHE A 145 4.56 -6.58 4.65
N PHE A 146 3.33 -6.29 5.05
CA PHE A 146 2.81 -6.74 6.35
C PHE A 146 2.24 -8.16 6.33
N GLU A 147 1.62 -8.60 5.25
CA GLU A 147 0.91 -9.87 5.19
C GLU A 147 1.68 -11.00 4.50
N ARG A 148 2.53 -10.67 3.53
CA ARG A 148 3.37 -11.62 2.75
C ARG A 148 4.86 -11.30 2.87
N SER A 149 5.27 -10.83 4.04
CA SER A 149 6.59 -10.29 4.34
C SER A 149 7.74 -11.20 3.91
N GLU A 150 7.68 -12.49 4.23
CA GLU A 150 8.73 -13.47 3.86
C GLU A 150 8.82 -13.65 2.35
N SER A 151 7.67 -13.77 1.67
CA SER A 151 7.63 -13.89 0.21
C SER A 151 8.14 -12.62 -0.46
N LEU A 152 7.73 -11.44 0.02
CA LEU A 152 8.20 -10.17 -0.51
C LEU A 152 9.71 -10.00 -0.30
N LYS A 153 10.23 -10.33 0.88
CA LYS A 153 11.66 -10.28 1.19
C LYS A 153 12.48 -11.20 0.29
N LYS A 154 11.96 -12.39 -0.03
CA LYS A 154 12.62 -13.38 -0.88
C LYS A 154 12.61 -12.95 -2.36
N GLU A 155 11.47 -12.54 -2.89
CA GLU A 155 11.28 -12.28 -4.33
C GLU A 155 11.66 -10.84 -4.74
N CYS A 156 11.56 -9.88 -3.82
CA CYS A 156 11.82 -8.46 -4.04
C CYS A 156 12.61 -7.85 -2.88
N PRO A 157 13.84 -8.31 -2.61
CA PRO A 157 14.60 -7.90 -1.43
C PRO A 157 14.83 -6.39 -1.35
N GLU A 158 15.14 -5.72 -2.44
CA GLU A 158 15.37 -4.27 -2.46
C GLU A 158 14.11 -3.48 -2.11
N PHE A 159 12.95 -3.89 -2.64
CA PHE A 159 11.67 -3.25 -2.33
C PHE A 159 11.26 -3.52 -0.87
N TYR A 160 11.50 -4.75 -0.37
CA TYR A 160 11.29 -5.08 1.03
C TYR A 160 12.14 -4.20 1.96
N GLU A 161 13.43 -4.09 1.69
CA GLU A 161 14.36 -3.28 2.51
C GLU A 161 14.01 -1.79 2.46
N ALA A 162 13.58 -1.27 1.31
CA ALA A 162 13.08 0.10 1.19
C ALA A 162 11.84 0.33 2.06
N LEU A 163 10.86 -0.58 2.03
CA LEU A 163 9.67 -0.51 2.90
C LEU A 163 10.06 -0.68 4.38
N SER A 164 10.99 -1.60 4.69
CA SER A 164 11.50 -1.80 6.05
C SER A 164 12.16 -0.53 6.60
N GLY A 165 13.01 0.12 5.82
CA GLY A 165 13.60 1.42 6.17
C GLY A 165 12.56 2.52 6.31
N PHE A 166 11.59 2.56 5.39
CA PHE A 166 10.52 3.56 5.39
C PHE A 166 9.60 3.45 6.61
N TYR A 167 9.14 2.23 6.95
CA TYR A 167 8.24 1.98 8.09
C TYR A 167 8.99 1.80 9.43
N GLY A 168 10.32 1.62 9.40
CA GLY A 168 11.12 1.32 10.59
C GLY A 168 10.79 -0.04 11.22
N MET A 169 10.39 -1.03 10.42
CA MET A 169 9.90 -2.34 10.84
C MET A 169 10.43 -3.45 9.96
N ASP A 170 10.54 -4.68 10.50
CA ASP A 170 10.88 -5.91 9.76
C ASP A 170 9.84 -7.01 10.02
N PRO A 171 8.66 -6.97 9.35
CA PRO A 171 7.60 -7.95 9.57
C PRO A 171 7.99 -9.40 9.27
N ALA A 172 8.98 -9.65 8.40
CA ALA A 172 9.48 -10.99 8.14
C ALA A 172 10.18 -11.62 9.35
N SER A 173 10.60 -10.79 10.32
CA SER A 173 11.17 -11.28 11.58
C SER A 173 10.12 -11.59 12.66
N TRP A 174 8.85 -11.25 12.43
CA TRP A 174 7.79 -11.47 13.41
C TRP A 174 7.42 -12.95 13.50
N ILE A 175 7.31 -13.46 14.73
CA ILE A 175 6.82 -14.81 14.96
C ILE A 175 5.33 -14.83 14.61
N ARG A 176 4.97 -15.59 13.62
CA ARG A 176 3.56 -15.86 13.28
C ARG A 176 3.12 -17.09 14.06
N THR A 177 2.33 -16.88 15.12
CA THR A 177 1.70 -17.96 15.90
C THR A 177 0.36 -18.37 15.30
#